data_427a820bd1a281c99c5852697f821ba5
#
_entry.id   427a820bd1a281c99c5852697f821ba5
#
_cell.length_a   1.000
_cell.length_b   1.000
_cell.length_c   1.000
_cell.angle_alpha   90.00
_cell.angle_beta   90.00
_cell.angle_gamma   90.00
#
_symmetry.space_group_name_H-M   'P 1'
#
loop_
_entity.id
_entity.type
_entity.pdbx_description
1 polymer ?
#
loop_
_entity_poly.entity_id
_entity_poly.type
_entity_poly.pdbx_seq_one_letter_code
_entity_poly.pdbx_strand_id
1 'polypeptide(L)'
;LFTEYDACKGSDVNRSPKTLSEAKQSKENYYYWTRQKFNTKKEETPERSAMFMFLNKTCFRGVYREGPNGFNVPYGHYKTTPTFMTLDELRNVSELIRDVEFRQCDFREAFKNVGKGDFVYLDPPYAPETKTSFVRYTKDGFGLKDHEDLFELTKNSGADFVMSNAKVDLVTDAFSDYNIKELQARRAIHS
;
A
#
# COMPACT_ATOMS: atom_id res chain seq x y z
N LEU A 1 -14.52 8.27 12.89
CA LEU A 1 -13.96 9.10 11.82
C LEU A 1 -14.97 9.29 10.68
N PHE A 2 -15.43 8.22 10.01
CA PHE A 2 -16.35 8.34 8.86
C PHE A 2 -17.70 8.95 9.25
N THR A 3 -18.30 8.58 10.37
CA THR A 3 -19.54 9.16 10.87
C THR A 3 -19.43 10.68 11.08
N GLU A 4 -18.33 11.13 11.69
CA GLU A 4 -18.09 12.55 11.89
C GLU A 4 -17.79 13.30 10.59
N TYR A 5 -17.02 12.68 9.70
CA TYR A 5 -16.74 13.21 8.37
C TYR A 5 -18.04 13.38 7.55
N ASP A 6 -18.95 12.41 7.59
CA ASP A 6 -20.24 12.48 6.89
C ASP A 6 -21.18 13.55 7.44
N ALA A 7 -21.05 13.86 8.73
CA ALA A 7 -21.78 14.92 9.36
C ALA A 7 -21.31 16.33 8.94
N CYS A 8 -20.11 16.47 8.37
CA CYS A 8 -19.56 17.73 7.89
C CYS A 8 -20.27 18.18 6.59
N LYS A 9 -21.03 19.28 6.62
CA LYS A 9 -21.87 19.75 5.50
C LYS A 9 -21.38 21.04 4.85
N GLY A 10 -20.48 21.77 5.49
CA GLY A 10 -19.97 23.05 4.98
C GLY A 10 -19.01 22.88 3.81
N SER A 11 -18.69 24.01 3.19
CA SER A 11 -17.73 24.14 2.07
C SER A 11 -16.49 24.95 2.44
N ASP A 12 -16.28 25.24 3.73
CA ASP A 12 -15.10 25.95 4.20
C ASP A 12 -13.81 25.18 3.90
N VAL A 13 -12.78 25.90 3.52
CA VAL A 13 -11.47 25.31 3.17
C VAL A 13 -10.40 25.85 4.10
N ASN A 14 -10.18 25.13 5.19
CA ASN A 14 -9.05 25.33 6.11
C ASN A 14 -8.15 24.10 6.10
N ARG A 15 -6.98 24.19 5.46
CA ARG A 15 -6.02 23.08 5.38
C ARG A 15 -5.15 22.91 6.61
N SER A 16 -5.38 23.72 7.65
CA SER A 16 -4.63 23.70 8.92
C SER A 16 -5.54 23.93 10.11
N PRO A 17 -6.68 23.22 10.25
CA PRO A 17 -7.59 23.41 11.38
C PRO A 17 -6.86 23.06 12.69
N LYS A 18 -7.09 23.89 13.72
CA LYS A 18 -6.43 23.73 15.04
C LYS A 18 -7.32 23.03 16.05
N THR A 19 -8.62 23.08 15.84
CA THR A 19 -9.61 22.53 16.75
C THR A 19 -10.53 21.56 16.02
N LEU A 20 -11.17 20.66 16.78
CA LEU A 20 -12.19 19.76 16.23
C LEU A 20 -13.39 20.54 15.68
N SER A 21 -13.73 21.69 16.29
CA SER A 21 -14.81 22.56 15.80
C SER A 21 -14.51 23.11 14.41
N GLU A 22 -13.30 23.61 14.18
CA GLU A 22 -12.85 24.04 12.85
C GLU A 22 -12.81 22.88 11.85
N ALA A 23 -12.36 21.71 12.29
CA ALA A 23 -12.32 20.52 11.46
C ALA A 23 -13.73 20.11 10.98
N LYS A 24 -14.73 20.17 11.84
CA LYS A 24 -16.13 19.78 11.52
C LYS A 24 -16.87 20.76 10.61
N GLN A 25 -16.30 21.89 10.26
CA GLN A 25 -16.91 22.86 9.36
C GLN A 25 -17.03 22.35 7.91
N SER A 26 -16.12 21.48 7.47
CA SER A 26 -16.22 20.82 6.16
C SER A 26 -15.52 19.47 6.13
N LYS A 27 -15.84 18.66 5.11
CA LYS A 27 -15.17 17.36 4.86
C LYS A 27 -13.68 17.55 4.58
N GLU A 28 -13.30 18.60 3.84
CA GLU A 28 -11.89 18.90 3.54
C GLU A 28 -11.14 19.30 4.81
N ASN A 29 -11.71 20.13 5.67
CA ASN A 29 -11.10 20.49 6.94
C ASN A 29 -10.91 19.27 7.85
N TYR A 30 -11.92 18.40 7.94
CA TYR A 30 -11.85 17.16 8.73
C TYR A 30 -10.75 16.21 8.23
N TYR A 31 -10.58 16.11 6.92
CA TYR A 31 -9.48 15.37 6.30
C TYR A 31 -8.12 15.93 6.72
N TYR A 32 -7.88 17.23 6.58
CA TYR A 32 -6.60 17.84 6.93
C TYR A 32 -6.29 17.77 8.42
N TRP A 33 -7.31 17.90 9.27
CA TRP A 33 -7.16 17.71 10.72
C TRP A 33 -6.75 16.28 11.07
N THR A 34 -7.40 15.30 10.48
CA THR A 34 -7.03 13.88 10.66
C THR A 34 -5.63 13.60 10.16
N ARG A 35 -5.23 14.18 9.00
CA ARG A 35 -3.88 14.06 8.46
C ARG A 35 -2.81 14.65 9.37
N GLN A 36 -3.06 15.79 9.96
CA GLN A 36 -2.15 16.38 10.95
C GLN A 36 -1.97 15.48 12.17
N LYS A 37 -3.08 14.96 12.71
CA LYS A 37 -3.04 14.01 13.83
C LYS A 37 -2.27 12.74 13.51
N PHE A 38 -2.52 12.15 12.35
CA PHE A 38 -1.82 10.97 11.87
C PHE A 38 -0.31 11.21 11.79
N ASN A 39 0.11 12.35 11.25
CA ASN A 39 1.52 12.70 11.10
C ASN A 39 2.21 13.03 12.43
N THR A 40 1.46 13.57 13.39
CA THR A 40 1.99 13.88 14.73
C THR A 40 2.10 12.64 15.61
N LYS A 41 1.10 11.75 15.54
CA LYS A 41 1.07 10.52 16.33
C LYS A 41 2.00 9.47 15.70
N LYS A 42 3.12 9.17 16.35
CA LYS A 42 4.13 8.21 15.86
C LYS A 42 3.91 6.79 16.38
N GLU A 43 3.21 6.65 17.49
CA GLU A 43 2.92 5.37 18.10
C GLU A 43 2.00 4.52 17.22
N GLU A 44 2.31 3.24 17.09
CA GLU A 44 1.47 2.26 16.41
C GLU A 44 0.30 1.86 17.31
N THR A 45 -0.84 2.46 17.06
CA THR A 45 -2.07 2.23 17.82
C THR A 45 -3.24 1.95 16.87
N PRO A 46 -4.31 1.27 17.35
CA PRO A 46 -5.52 1.07 16.56
C PRO A 46 -6.11 2.38 16.01
N GLU A 47 -6.04 3.47 16.78
CA GLU A 47 -6.52 4.79 16.34
C GLU A 47 -5.67 5.33 15.18
N ARG A 48 -4.36 5.13 15.22
CA ARG A 48 -3.48 5.56 14.12
C ARG A 48 -3.75 4.74 12.86
N SER A 49 -3.97 3.44 13.00
CA SER A 49 -4.38 2.57 11.90
C SER A 49 -5.72 3.00 11.31
N ALA A 50 -6.72 3.31 12.14
CA ALA A 50 -8.01 3.83 11.69
C ALA A 50 -7.88 5.18 10.96
N MET A 51 -7.00 6.07 11.41
CA MET A 51 -6.69 7.32 10.70
C MET A 51 -6.05 7.04 9.34
N PHE A 52 -5.13 6.09 9.25
CA PHE A 52 -4.52 5.71 7.97
C PHE A 52 -5.55 5.18 6.97
N MET A 53 -6.42 4.27 7.40
CA MET A 53 -7.51 3.73 6.57
C MET A 53 -8.45 4.84 6.10
N PHE A 54 -8.81 5.77 6.98
CA PHE A 54 -9.62 6.94 6.64
C PHE A 54 -8.92 7.83 5.59
N LEU A 55 -7.65 8.16 5.81
CA LEU A 55 -6.86 9.00 4.91
C LEU A 55 -6.70 8.35 3.53
N ASN A 56 -6.39 7.05 3.48
CA ASN A 56 -6.26 6.33 2.21
C ASN A 56 -7.57 6.35 1.41
N LYS A 57 -8.73 6.20 2.06
CA LYS A 57 -10.04 6.23 1.40
C LYS A 57 -10.49 7.63 0.97
N THR A 58 -10.05 8.68 1.66
CA THR A 58 -10.52 10.05 1.43
C THR A 58 -9.50 10.96 0.75
N CYS A 59 -8.25 10.51 0.59
CA CYS A 59 -7.21 11.24 -0.13
C CYS A 59 -7.39 11.14 -1.65
N PHE A 60 -6.67 11.99 -2.38
CA PHE A 60 -6.65 11.99 -3.83
C PHE A 60 -6.23 10.62 -4.39
N ARG A 61 -7.12 9.97 -5.13
CA ARG A 61 -6.93 8.67 -5.81
C ARG A 61 -6.51 7.50 -4.91
N GLY A 62 -6.62 7.61 -3.60
CA GLY A 62 -6.20 6.55 -2.68
C GLY A 62 -4.69 6.25 -2.68
N VAL A 63 -3.86 7.18 -3.18
CA VAL A 63 -2.42 6.97 -3.25
C VAL A 63 -1.76 7.16 -1.90
N TYR A 64 -0.63 6.49 -1.68
CA TYR A 64 0.23 6.74 -0.53
C TYR A 64 1.45 7.54 -0.97
N ARG A 65 1.74 8.61 -0.26
CA ARG A 65 2.95 9.42 -0.47
C ARG A 65 3.36 10.11 0.82
N GLU A 66 4.64 10.05 1.12
CA GLU A 66 5.24 10.79 2.22
C GLU A 66 6.17 11.89 1.75
N GLY A 67 6.29 12.92 2.53
CA GLY A 67 7.27 13.99 2.43
C GLY A 67 8.00 14.16 3.77
N PRO A 68 8.82 15.20 3.92
CA PRO A 68 9.58 15.45 5.15
C PRO A 68 8.74 15.47 6.43
N ASN A 69 7.46 15.82 6.30
CA ASN A 69 6.52 15.94 7.43
C ASN A 69 5.51 14.77 7.50
N GLY A 70 5.78 13.64 6.85
CA GLY A 70 4.92 12.46 6.80
C GLY A 70 3.93 12.45 5.64
N PHE A 71 2.79 11.76 5.81
CA PHE A 71 1.77 11.61 4.77
C PHE A 71 1.29 12.96 4.22
N ASN A 72 1.43 13.16 2.90
CA ASN A 72 1.26 14.48 2.28
C ASN A 72 0.29 14.51 1.09
N VAL A 73 -0.48 13.45 0.86
CA VAL A 73 -1.49 13.42 -0.20
C VAL A 73 -2.60 14.42 0.08
N PRO A 74 -3.11 15.17 -0.91
CA PRO A 74 -4.22 16.11 -0.72
C PRO A 74 -5.56 15.38 -0.58
N TYR A 75 -6.59 16.12 -0.14
CA TYR A 75 -7.98 15.66 -0.11
C TYR A 75 -8.48 15.26 -1.50
N GLY A 76 -9.31 14.23 -1.57
CA GLY A 76 -9.72 13.62 -2.85
C GLY A 76 -10.92 14.26 -3.54
N HIS A 77 -11.64 15.18 -2.90
CA HIS A 77 -12.84 15.87 -3.45
C HIS A 77 -13.89 14.92 -4.05
N TYR A 78 -14.15 13.80 -3.39
CA TYR A 78 -15.13 12.82 -3.86
C TYR A 78 -16.56 13.38 -3.79
N LYS A 79 -17.35 13.17 -4.86
CA LYS A 79 -18.78 13.59 -4.92
C LYS A 79 -19.63 12.87 -3.88
N THR A 80 -19.31 11.60 -3.62
CA THR A 80 -19.93 10.78 -2.59
C THR A 80 -18.86 10.32 -1.61
N THR A 81 -19.22 10.19 -0.33
CA THR A 81 -18.27 9.63 0.66
C THR A 81 -17.86 8.24 0.24
N PRO A 82 -16.56 7.96 0.13
CA PRO A 82 -16.08 6.62 -0.16
C PRO A 82 -16.57 5.63 0.90
N THR A 83 -17.11 4.51 0.46
CA THR A 83 -17.55 3.45 1.36
C THR A 83 -16.33 2.79 2.01
N PHE A 84 -16.40 2.59 3.30
CA PHE A 84 -15.46 1.77 4.03
C PHE A 84 -16.15 0.46 4.43
N MET A 85 -15.39 -0.48 4.92
CA MET A 85 -15.92 -1.76 5.42
C MET A 85 -16.88 -1.52 6.59
N THR A 86 -17.94 -2.28 6.63
CA THR A 86 -18.84 -2.36 7.79
C THR A 86 -18.11 -3.01 8.98
N LEU A 87 -18.68 -2.87 10.17
CA LEU A 87 -18.11 -3.50 11.37
C LEU A 87 -18.09 -5.02 11.25
N ASP A 88 -19.10 -5.62 10.60
CA ASP A 88 -19.17 -7.06 10.42
C ASP A 88 -18.15 -7.56 9.39
N GLU A 89 -17.93 -6.82 8.31
CA GLU A 89 -16.84 -7.12 7.37
C GLU A 89 -15.47 -7.03 8.05
N LEU A 90 -15.23 -6.03 8.89
CA LEU A 90 -14.00 -5.90 9.67
C LEU A 90 -13.82 -7.09 10.64
N ARG A 91 -14.88 -7.53 11.31
CA ARG A 91 -14.84 -8.71 12.18
C ARG A 91 -14.53 -9.98 11.39
N ASN A 92 -15.18 -10.17 10.24
CA ASN A 92 -14.93 -11.31 9.38
C ASN A 92 -13.47 -11.36 8.89
N VAL A 93 -12.91 -10.22 8.48
CA VAL A 93 -11.48 -10.15 8.11
C VAL A 93 -10.59 -10.45 9.32
N SER A 94 -10.90 -9.89 10.48
CA SER A 94 -10.16 -10.17 11.73
C SER A 94 -10.15 -11.65 12.09
N GLU A 95 -11.28 -12.35 11.90
CA GLU A 95 -11.35 -13.80 12.11
C GLU A 95 -10.50 -14.57 11.09
N LEU A 96 -10.57 -14.19 9.80
CA LEU A 96 -9.82 -14.85 8.74
C LEU A 96 -8.29 -14.74 8.93
N ILE A 97 -7.82 -13.65 9.50
CA ILE A 97 -6.38 -13.41 9.69
C ILE A 97 -5.90 -13.72 11.11
N ARG A 98 -6.74 -14.35 11.96
CA ARG A 98 -6.41 -14.60 13.38
C ARG A 98 -5.11 -15.37 13.56
N ASP A 99 -4.89 -16.37 12.72
CA ASP A 99 -3.73 -17.26 12.80
C ASP A 99 -2.63 -16.87 11.79
N VAL A 100 -2.75 -15.68 11.17
CA VAL A 100 -1.76 -15.15 10.22
C VAL A 100 -0.69 -14.37 10.97
N GLU A 101 0.56 -14.74 10.76
CA GLU A 101 1.71 -13.98 11.26
C GLU A 101 2.09 -12.89 10.26
N PHE A 102 2.00 -11.63 10.67
CA PHE A 102 2.44 -10.48 9.89
C PHE A 102 3.87 -10.10 10.27
N ARG A 103 4.78 -10.08 9.31
CA ARG A 103 6.17 -9.70 9.51
C ARG A 103 6.55 -8.51 8.64
N GLN A 104 7.20 -7.52 9.22
CA GLN A 104 7.85 -6.43 8.49
C GLN A 104 9.36 -6.70 8.49
N CYS A 105 9.87 -7.24 7.39
CA CYS A 105 11.28 -7.57 7.24
C CYS A 105 11.70 -7.48 5.75
N ASP A 106 13.00 -7.50 5.50
CA ASP A 106 13.53 -7.72 4.16
C ASP A 106 13.14 -9.12 3.67
N PHE A 107 12.85 -9.27 2.37
CA PHE A 107 12.42 -10.55 1.81
C PHE A 107 13.50 -11.66 1.98
N ARG A 108 14.77 -11.30 1.99
CA ARG A 108 15.87 -12.23 2.24
C ARG A 108 15.76 -12.89 3.62
N GLU A 109 15.28 -12.13 4.60
CA GLU A 109 15.02 -12.65 5.94
C GLU A 109 13.80 -13.58 5.94
N ALA A 110 12.74 -13.22 5.20
CA ALA A 110 11.55 -14.07 5.07
C ALA A 110 11.90 -15.43 4.45
N PHE A 111 12.76 -15.45 3.44
CA PHE A 111 13.16 -16.69 2.74
C PHE A 111 14.02 -17.65 3.58
N LYS A 112 14.61 -17.23 4.70
CA LYS A 112 15.40 -18.13 5.57
C LYS A 112 14.65 -19.35 6.08
N ASN A 113 13.33 -19.25 6.19
CA ASN A 113 12.47 -20.32 6.69
C ASN A 113 11.57 -20.94 5.60
N VAL A 114 11.79 -20.59 4.34
CA VAL A 114 11.03 -21.12 3.21
C VAL A 114 11.72 -22.36 2.65
N GLY A 115 10.96 -23.43 2.41
CA GLY A 115 11.51 -24.67 1.91
C GLY A 115 10.49 -25.60 1.27
N LYS A 116 10.91 -26.83 1.04
CA LYS A 116 10.06 -27.86 0.41
C LYS A 116 8.78 -28.10 1.23
N GLY A 117 7.65 -28.00 0.57
CA GLY A 117 6.32 -28.16 1.16
C GLY A 117 5.63 -26.84 1.47
N ASP A 118 6.34 -25.72 1.36
CA ASP A 118 5.74 -24.39 1.44
C ASP A 118 5.22 -23.93 0.07
N PHE A 119 4.26 -23.01 0.10
CA PHE A 119 3.81 -22.28 -1.07
C PHE A 119 4.05 -20.78 -0.87
N VAL A 120 4.72 -20.13 -1.84
CA VAL A 120 5.08 -18.71 -1.77
C VAL A 120 4.36 -17.92 -2.86
N TYR A 121 3.59 -16.91 -2.47
CA TYR A 121 3.08 -15.91 -3.40
C TYR A 121 3.97 -14.66 -3.34
N LEU A 122 4.48 -14.25 -4.51
CA LEU A 122 5.42 -13.15 -4.65
C LEU A 122 4.81 -12.01 -5.48
N ASP A 123 4.72 -10.84 -4.89
CA ASP A 123 4.26 -9.61 -5.57
C ASP A 123 5.27 -8.46 -5.30
N PRO A 124 6.51 -8.60 -5.83
CA PRO A 124 7.54 -7.58 -5.65
C PRO A 124 7.20 -6.33 -6.45
N PRO A 125 7.88 -5.21 -6.20
CA PRO A 125 7.90 -4.11 -7.16
C PRO A 125 8.24 -4.63 -8.54
N TYR A 126 7.42 -4.29 -9.56
CA TYR A 126 7.60 -4.86 -10.90
C TYR A 126 8.88 -4.37 -11.55
N ALA A 127 9.58 -5.28 -12.21
CA ALA A 127 10.78 -4.95 -12.94
C ALA A 127 10.48 -3.90 -14.04
N PRO A 128 11.27 -2.83 -14.15
CA PRO A 128 11.06 -1.80 -15.15
C PRO A 128 11.47 -2.27 -16.55
N GLU A 129 10.83 -1.71 -17.58
CA GLU A 129 11.09 -2.06 -18.98
C GLU A 129 12.50 -1.68 -19.45
N THR A 130 13.15 -0.72 -18.79
CA THR A 130 14.48 -0.25 -19.18
C THR A 130 15.45 -0.21 -17.99
N LYS A 131 16.72 -0.51 -18.25
CA LYS A 131 17.80 -0.43 -17.22
C LYS A 131 17.95 0.97 -16.62
N THR A 132 17.66 2.02 -17.40
CA THR A 132 17.69 3.41 -16.93
C THR A 132 16.55 3.76 -15.97
N SER A 133 15.47 3.02 -15.99
CA SER A 133 14.35 3.20 -15.04
C SER A 133 14.68 2.69 -13.64
N PHE A 134 15.60 1.72 -13.49
CA PHE A 134 16.13 1.33 -12.19
C PHE A 134 16.79 2.49 -11.44
N VAL A 135 17.49 3.37 -12.14
CA VAL A 135 18.21 4.51 -11.54
C VAL A 135 17.25 5.55 -10.93
N ARG A 136 16.03 5.68 -11.44
CA ARG A 136 15.02 6.61 -10.92
C ARG A 136 14.28 6.09 -9.68
N TYR A 137 14.20 4.78 -9.50
CA TYR A 137 13.53 4.14 -8.36
C TYR A 137 14.45 3.88 -7.17
N THR A 138 15.77 4.03 -7.33
CA THR A 138 16.79 3.48 -6.45
C THR A 138 17.41 4.44 -5.45
N LYS A 139 16.71 5.52 -5.02
CA LYS A 139 17.31 6.25 -3.89
C LYS A 139 17.15 5.51 -2.55
N ASP A 140 16.19 4.58 -2.42
CA ASP A 140 16.02 3.63 -1.32
C ASP A 140 14.98 2.55 -1.71
N GLY A 141 14.96 2.12 -2.98
CA GLY A 141 13.94 1.24 -3.54
C GLY A 141 14.48 -0.14 -3.95
N PHE A 142 13.57 -0.98 -4.43
CA PHE A 142 13.83 -2.33 -4.93
C PHE A 142 14.55 -2.26 -6.28
N GLY A 143 15.87 -2.52 -6.31
CA GLY A 143 16.73 -2.36 -7.47
C GLY A 143 16.96 -3.65 -8.26
N LEU A 144 17.85 -3.58 -9.28
CA LEU A 144 18.22 -4.75 -10.10
C LEU A 144 18.75 -5.90 -9.23
N LYS A 145 19.67 -5.58 -8.31
CA LYS A 145 20.24 -6.60 -7.41
C LYS A 145 19.17 -7.26 -6.53
N ASP A 146 18.16 -6.52 -6.09
CA ASP A 146 17.07 -7.09 -5.29
C ASP A 146 16.20 -8.05 -6.12
N HIS A 147 15.98 -7.75 -7.41
CA HIS A 147 15.32 -8.68 -8.32
C HIS A 147 16.14 -9.96 -8.51
N GLU A 148 17.44 -9.83 -8.77
CA GLU A 148 18.35 -10.96 -8.94
C GLU A 148 18.39 -11.84 -7.68
N ASP A 149 18.56 -11.25 -6.51
CA ASP A 149 18.57 -11.96 -5.22
C ASP A 149 17.21 -12.66 -4.96
N LEU A 150 16.09 -11.97 -5.24
CA LEU A 150 14.76 -12.57 -5.09
C LEU A 150 14.56 -13.76 -6.02
N PHE A 151 15.00 -13.67 -7.27
CA PHE A 151 14.88 -14.74 -8.25
C PHE A 151 15.74 -15.94 -7.84
N GLU A 152 16.96 -15.70 -7.38
CA GLU A 152 17.84 -16.75 -6.89
C GLU A 152 17.27 -17.46 -5.66
N LEU A 153 16.82 -16.70 -4.65
CA LEU A 153 16.19 -17.24 -3.46
C LEU A 153 14.93 -18.06 -3.79
N THR A 154 14.10 -17.56 -4.70
CA THR A 154 12.89 -18.26 -5.13
C THR A 154 13.19 -19.61 -5.76
N LYS A 155 14.14 -19.65 -6.71
CA LYS A 155 14.55 -20.89 -7.40
C LYS A 155 15.20 -21.91 -6.47
N ASN A 156 15.97 -21.44 -5.50
CA ASN A 156 16.73 -22.29 -4.59
C ASN A 156 15.96 -22.71 -3.33
N SER A 157 14.76 -22.12 -3.09
CA SER A 157 13.97 -22.42 -1.89
C SER A 157 13.44 -23.85 -1.84
N GLY A 158 13.19 -24.46 -3.00
CA GLY A 158 12.51 -25.75 -3.11
C GLY A 158 11.01 -25.70 -2.81
N ALA A 159 10.46 -24.53 -2.56
CA ALA A 159 9.02 -24.32 -2.36
C ALA A 159 8.29 -24.19 -3.71
N ASP A 160 7.00 -24.50 -3.70
CA ASP A 160 6.12 -24.13 -4.79
C ASP A 160 5.84 -22.62 -4.75
N PHE A 161 5.79 -21.96 -5.90
CA PHE A 161 5.55 -20.51 -5.91
C PHE A 161 4.71 -20.01 -7.08
N VAL A 162 4.12 -18.84 -6.89
CA VAL A 162 3.55 -17.99 -7.94
C VAL A 162 4.13 -16.58 -7.78
N MET A 163 4.61 -15.99 -8.86
CA MET A 163 5.11 -14.62 -8.89
C MET A 163 4.35 -13.79 -9.92
N SER A 164 3.85 -12.61 -9.51
CA SER A 164 3.39 -11.59 -10.46
C SER A 164 4.53 -10.60 -10.76
N ASN A 165 4.74 -10.29 -12.04
CA ASN A 165 5.76 -9.33 -12.46
C ASN A 165 5.44 -8.73 -13.84
N ALA A 166 6.26 -7.77 -14.30
CA ALA A 166 6.21 -7.26 -15.67
C ALA A 166 6.80 -8.28 -16.65
N LYS A 167 6.26 -8.31 -17.89
CA LYS A 167 6.83 -9.08 -18.99
C LYS A 167 8.01 -8.30 -19.57
N VAL A 168 9.18 -8.50 -18.99
CA VAL A 168 10.47 -7.93 -19.44
C VAL A 168 11.52 -9.02 -19.47
N ASP A 169 12.56 -8.85 -20.31
CA ASP A 169 13.61 -9.86 -20.51
C ASP A 169 14.23 -10.33 -19.19
N LEU A 170 14.48 -9.40 -18.26
CA LEU A 170 15.01 -9.73 -16.94
C LEU A 170 14.20 -10.83 -16.21
N VAL A 171 12.88 -10.78 -16.34
CA VAL A 171 11.98 -11.74 -15.67
C VAL A 171 11.81 -13.00 -16.52
N THR A 172 11.53 -12.83 -17.83
CA THR A 172 11.27 -13.96 -18.73
C THR A 172 12.49 -14.84 -18.91
N ASP A 173 13.69 -14.27 -19.01
CA ASP A 173 14.93 -15.05 -19.12
C ASP A 173 15.24 -15.78 -17.80
N ALA A 174 15.05 -15.09 -16.66
CA ALA A 174 15.28 -15.70 -15.36
C ALA A 174 14.38 -16.91 -15.10
N PHE A 175 13.16 -16.94 -15.60
CA PHE A 175 12.17 -17.99 -15.37
C PHE A 175 11.79 -18.77 -16.64
N SER A 176 12.65 -18.79 -17.67
CA SER A 176 12.39 -19.48 -18.95
C SER A 176 12.06 -20.96 -18.79
N ASP A 177 12.60 -21.63 -17.78
CA ASP A 177 12.35 -23.05 -17.48
C ASP A 177 11.08 -23.29 -16.64
N TYR A 178 10.35 -22.22 -16.30
CA TYR A 178 9.13 -22.28 -15.49
C TYR A 178 7.87 -22.02 -16.31
N ASN A 179 6.71 -22.33 -15.75
CA ASN A 179 5.43 -22.04 -16.37
C ASN A 179 5.12 -20.55 -16.33
N ILE A 180 5.25 -19.85 -17.44
CA ILE A 180 4.93 -18.43 -17.56
C ILE A 180 3.54 -18.27 -18.19
N LYS A 181 2.64 -17.57 -17.49
CA LYS A 181 1.33 -17.18 -17.99
C LYS A 181 1.24 -15.68 -18.18
N GLU A 182 1.06 -15.25 -19.42
CA GLU A 182 0.87 -13.83 -19.75
C GLU A 182 -0.59 -13.43 -19.55
N LEU A 183 -0.80 -12.34 -18.79
CA LEU A 183 -2.11 -11.75 -18.56
C LEU A 183 -2.09 -10.29 -19.01
N GLN A 184 -3.10 -9.91 -19.81
CA GLN A 184 -3.32 -8.52 -20.18
C GLN A 184 -4.17 -7.85 -19.13
N ALA A 185 -3.58 -6.91 -18.35
CA ALA A 185 -4.27 -6.15 -17.33
C ALA A 185 -4.34 -4.68 -17.72
N ARG A 186 -5.56 -4.12 -17.73
CA ARG A 186 -5.75 -2.68 -17.92
C ARG A 186 -5.31 -1.94 -16.64
N ARG A 187 -4.22 -1.18 -16.73
CA ARG A 187 -3.78 -0.30 -15.63
C ARG A 187 -4.42 1.08 -15.78
N ALA A 188 -5.44 1.36 -15.00
CA ALA A 188 -6.11 2.67 -14.97
C ALA A 188 -5.40 3.67 -14.01
N ILE A 189 -4.08 3.86 -14.17
CA ILE A 189 -3.32 4.79 -13.30
C ILE A 189 -3.38 6.23 -13.83
N HIS A 190 -3.70 6.41 -15.11
CA HIS A 190 -3.79 7.72 -15.76
C HIS A 190 -5.03 7.79 -16.64
N SER A 191 -6.12 8.27 -16.09
CA SER A 191 -7.23 8.86 -16.86
C SER A 191 -7.67 10.14 -16.17
#